data_0c13b3fcbe296b0ba74d58189d2d5efc
#
_entry.id   0c13b3fcbe296b0ba74d58189d2d5efc
#
_cell.length_a   1.000
_cell.length_b   1.000
_cell.length_c   1.000
_cell.angle_alpha   90.00
_cell.angle_beta   90.00
_cell.angle_gamma   90.00
#
_symmetry.space_group_name_H-M   'P 1'
#
loop_
_entity.id
_entity.type
_entity.pdbx_description
1 polymer ?
#
loop_
_entity_poly.entity_id
_entity_poly.type
_entity_poly.pdbx_seq_one_letter_code
_entity_poly.pdbx_strand_id
1 'polypeptide(L)'
;MRAGEVQSVAFRNVPSFVVARGVAAAGIEVDVAYGGAIYAFAPASSRGLRVVPEDLPELIAAGRALQRELEGTEIARHPEDDRLSGIYGTVFYEQVGPLHQRTVAIFADGEVDRSPTGSATAARTALLIDDGSIGDTDTWRADSIVGTTFHARAIGSTPEGLLTEVQGTAFRTGRHRFYLDPRDPLGTGFVLR
;
A
#
# COMPACT_ATOMS: atom_id res chain seq x y z
N MET A 1 2.25 22.06 13.63
CA MET A 1 3.38 22.05 14.60
C MET A 1 2.88 22.52 15.96
N ARG A 2 3.30 21.90 17.05
CA ARG A 2 2.96 22.30 18.41
C ARG A 2 4.27 22.37 19.19
N ALA A 3 4.53 23.51 19.85
CA ALA A 3 5.81 23.74 20.58
C ALA A 3 7.11 23.45 19.77
N GLY A 4 7.12 23.71 18.48
CA GLY A 4 8.26 23.45 17.60
C GLY A 4 8.39 22.00 17.11
N GLU A 5 7.52 21.09 17.54
CA GLU A 5 7.50 19.70 17.11
C GLU A 5 6.49 19.46 16.00
N VAL A 6 6.87 18.65 15.01
CA VAL A 6 5.97 18.17 13.95
C VAL A 6 5.04 17.12 14.55
N GLN A 7 3.75 17.41 14.59
CA GLN A 7 2.75 16.47 15.13
C GLN A 7 2.29 15.47 14.06
N SER A 8 2.20 15.91 12.82
CA SER A 8 1.86 15.07 11.67
C SER A 8 2.28 15.77 10.38
N VAL A 9 2.40 14.99 9.33
CA VAL A 9 2.61 15.44 7.95
C VAL A 9 1.50 14.83 7.10
N ALA A 10 0.81 15.67 6.34
CA ALA A 10 -0.11 15.23 5.31
C ALA A 10 0.52 15.46 3.94
N PHE A 11 0.35 14.51 3.04
CA PHE A 11 0.79 14.65 1.67
C PHE A 11 -0.35 14.27 0.71
N ARG A 12 -0.41 15.00 -0.40
CA ARG A 12 -1.28 14.64 -1.53
C ARG A 12 -0.58 13.57 -2.34
N ASN A 13 -1.28 12.45 -2.53
CA ASN A 13 -0.76 11.37 -3.36
C ASN A 13 -1.09 11.60 -4.86
N VAL A 14 -0.48 10.79 -5.73
CA VAL A 14 -0.86 10.70 -7.15
C VAL A 14 -2.32 10.22 -7.27
N PRO A 15 -3.00 10.44 -8.41
CA PRO A 15 -4.34 9.90 -8.64
C PRO A 15 -4.40 8.41 -8.37
N SER A 16 -5.45 7.98 -7.67
CA SER A 16 -5.69 6.58 -7.30
C SER A 16 -6.95 6.09 -7.99
N PHE A 17 -6.94 4.84 -8.47
CA PHE A 17 -8.09 4.27 -9.17
C PHE A 17 -8.20 2.76 -8.95
N VAL A 18 -9.43 2.25 -9.11
CA VAL A 18 -9.72 0.81 -9.09
C VAL A 18 -9.33 0.23 -10.44
N VAL A 19 -8.52 -0.83 -10.42
CA VAL A 19 -8.11 -1.57 -11.61
C VAL A 19 -9.09 -2.70 -11.89
N ALA A 20 -9.42 -3.50 -10.88
CA ALA A 20 -10.35 -4.62 -10.98
C ALA A 20 -10.97 -4.99 -9.64
N ARG A 21 -12.12 -5.63 -9.67
CA ARG A 21 -12.82 -6.16 -8.49
C ARG A 21 -13.04 -7.66 -8.62
N GLY A 22 -13.02 -8.35 -7.47
CA GLY A 22 -13.40 -9.76 -7.39
C GLY A 22 -12.55 -10.68 -8.26
N VAL A 23 -11.26 -10.39 -8.41
CA VAL A 23 -10.33 -11.21 -9.20
C VAL A 23 -10.01 -12.49 -8.45
N ALA A 24 -10.27 -13.64 -9.06
CA ALA A 24 -9.89 -14.92 -8.48
C ALA A 24 -8.38 -15.13 -8.64
N ALA A 25 -7.67 -15.28 -7.51
CA ALA A 25 -6.24 -15.57 -7.48
C ALA A 25 -5.88 -16.35 -6.22
N ALA A 26 -4.98 -17.33 -6.35
CA ALA A 26 -4.51 -18.20 -5.27
C ALA A 26 -5.63 -18.76 -4.39
N GLY A 27 -6.82 -19.01 -4.98
CA GLY A 27 -7.98 -19.62 -4.30
C GLY A 27 -8.80 -18.67 -3.42
N ILE A 28 -8.62 -17.36 -3.57
CA ILE A 28 -9.49 -16.33 -2.96
C ILE A 28 -9.83 -15.24 -4.00
N GLU A 29 -10.77 -14.37 -3.66
CA GLU A 29 -11.05 -13.15 -4.42
C GLU A 29 -10.24 -11.98 -3.88
N VAL A 30 -9.70 -11.16 -4.78
CA VAL A 30 -8.97 -9.93 -4.48
C VAL A 30 -9.50 -8.77 -5.29
N ASP A 31 -9.41 -7.57 -4.73
CA ASP A 31 -9.56 -6.32 -5.46
C ASP A 31 -8.19 -5.79 -5.85
N VAL A 32 -8.09 -5.11 -6.98
CA VAL A 32 -6.84 -4.53 -7.46
C VAL A 32 -7.01 -3.04 -7.67
N ALA A 33 -6.11 -2.24 -7.13
CA ALA A 33 -6.15 -0.79 -7.26
C ALA A 33 -4.75 -0.19 -7.33
N TYR A 34 -4.69 0.99 -7.94
CA TYR A 34 -3.49 1.81 -8.08
C TYR A 34 -3.53 3.01 -7.13
N GLY A 35 -2.37 3.35 -6.54
CA GLY A 35 -2.18 4.52 -5.69
C GLY A 35 -0.72 5.02 -5.71
N GLY A 36 -0.06 4.92 -6.88
CA GLY A 36 1.37 5.14 -7.08
C GLY A 36 2.13 3.84 -7.35
N ALA A 37 1.48 2.71 -7.05
CA ALA A 37 1.84 1.35 -7.45
C ALA A 37 0.55 0.52 -7.47
N ILE A 38 0.55 -0.62 -8.16
CA ILE A 38 -0.59 -1.53 -8.22
C ILE A 38 -0.51 -2.52 -7.07
N TYR A 39 -1.60 -2.63 -6.31
CA TYR A 39 -1.74 -3.55 -5.18
C TYR A 39 -2.94 -4.46 -5.34
N ALA A 40 -2.81 -5.71 -4.89
CA ALA A 40 -3.91 -6.61 -4.67
C ALA A 40 -4.36 -6.54 -3.20
N PHE A 41 -5.67 -6.47 -2.96
CA PHE A 41 -6.28 -6.34 -1.63
C PHE A 41 -7.17 -7.52 -1.33
N ALA A 42 -7.00 -8.12 -0.16
CA ALA A 42 -7.88 -9.19 0.32
C ALA A 42 -8.17 -9.03 1.82
N PRO A 43 -9.37 -9.38 2.30
CA PRO A 43 -9.58 -9.53 3.74
C PRO A 43 -8.73 -10.69 4.27
N ALA A 44 -8.03 -10.50 5.40
CA ALA A 44 -7.22 -11.57 6.00
C ALA A 44 -8.06 -12.81 6.35
N SER A 45 -9.33 -12.59 6.69
CA SER A 45 -10.30 -13.65 6.97
C SER A 45 -10.57 -14.58 5.78
N SER A 46 -10.33 -14.17 4.54
CA SER A 46 -10.44 -15.05 3.36
C SER A 46 -9.45 -16.23 3.40
N ARG A 47 -8.42 -16.11 4.23
CA ARG A 47 -7.43 -17.15 4.52
C ARG A 47 -7.57 -17.74 5.94
N GLY A 48 -8.60 -17.34 6.69
CA GLY A 48 -8.74 -17.69 8.10
C GLY A 48 -7.70 -17.01 8.99
N LEU A 49 -7.06 -15.94 8.53
CA LEU A 49 -6.00 -15.20 9.21
C LEU A 49 -6.51 -13.85 9.75
N ARG A 50 -5.73 -13.26 10.63
CA ARG A 50 -5.92 -11.93 11.17
C ARG A 50 -4.71 -11.06 10.86
N VAL A 51 -4.87 -9.74 10.88
CA VAL A 51 -3.74 -8.81 10.73
C VAL A 51 -3.08 -8.60 12.09
N VAL A 52 -2.36 -9.62 12.56
CA VAL A 52 -1.62 -9.64 13.82
C VAL A 52 -0.22 -10.22 13.60
N PRO A 53 0.77 -9.85 14.44
CA PRO A 53 2.15 -10.35 14.27
C PRO A 53 2.28 -11.88 14.29
N GLU A 54 1.41 -12.57 15.03
CA GLU A 54 1.41 -14.03 15.14
C GLU A 54 1.11 -14.74 13.82
N ASP A 55 0.23 -14.13 12.98
CA ASP A 55 -0.17 -14.68 11.67
C ASP A 55 0.73 -14.18 10.52
N LEU A 56 1.76 -13.38 10.82
CA LEU A 56 2.58 -12.73 9.79
C LEU A 56 3.28 -13.71 8.84
N PRO A 57 3.84 -14.85 9.28
CA PRO A 57 4.45 -15.82 8.36
C PRO A 57 3.48 -16.34 7.29
N GLU A 58 2.25 -16.66 7.69
CA GLU A 58 1.18 -17.16 6.81
C GLU A 58 0.67 -16.05 5.88
N LEU A 59 0.54 -14.82 6.38
CA LEU A 59 0.19 -13.64 5.56
C LEU A 59 1.25 -13.38 4.48
N ILE A 60 2.54 -13.50 4.82
CA ILE A 60 3.64 -13.36 3.84
C ILE A 60 3.54 -14.45 2.77
N ALA A 61 3.34 -15.71 3.18
CA ALA A 61 3.23 -16.83 2.25
C ALA A 61 2.03 -16.65 1.29
N ALA A 62 0.87 -16.24 1.81
CA ALA A 62 -0.33 -15.96 1.03
C ALA A 62 -0.14 -14.75 0.10
N GLY A 63 0.46 -13.67 0.56
CA GLY A 63 0.71 -12.47 -0.23
C GLY A 63 1.64 -12.74 -1.41
N ARG A 64 2.72 -13.49 -1.18
CA ARG A 64 3.64 -13.92 -2.25
C ARG A 64 2.98 -14.85 -3.28
N ALA A 65 2.05 -15.69 -2.85
CA ALA A 65 1.30 -16.56 -3.76
C ALA A 65 0.38 -15.73 -4.67
N LEU A 66 -0.34 -14.76 -4.12
CA LEU A 66 -1.18 -13.82 -4.88
C LEU A 66 -0.36 -13.00 -5.87
N GLN A 67 0.75 -12.42 -5.42
CA GLN A 67 1.61 -11.62 -6.28
C GLN A 67 2.13 -12.43 -7.48
N ARG A 68 2.62 -13.66 -7.26
CA ARG A 68 3.11 -14.54 -8.34
C ARG A 68 2.04 -14.92 -9.35
N GLU A 69 0.79 -15.13 -8.91
CA GLU A 69 -0.30 -15.51 -9.81
C GLU A 69 -0.82 -14.33 -10.64
N LEU A 70 -0.81 -13.13 -10.05
CA LEU A 70 -1.28 -11.92 -10.73
C LEU A 70 -0.20 -11.27 -11.61
N GLU A 71 1.08 -11.56 -11.36
CA GLU A 71 2.19 -10.98 -12.11
C GLU A 71 2.13 -11.38 -13.60
N GLY A 72 2.37 -10.42 -14.49
CA GLY A 72 2.32 -10.63 -15.94
C GLY A 72 0.93 -10.74 -16.55
N THR A 73 -0.13 -10.64 -15.74
CA THR A 73 -1.52 -10.57 -16.24
C THR A 73 -1.86 -9.15 -16.71
N GLU A 74 -2.95 -9.02 -17.49
CA GLU A 74 -3.46 -7.69 -17.91
C GLU A 74 -3.85 -6.82 -16.71
N ILE A 75 -4.25 -7.43 -15.57
CA ILE A 75 -4.62 -6.73 -14.34
C ILE A 75 -3.41 -6.06 -13.69
N ALA A 76 -2.20 -6.60 -13.93
CA ALA A 76 -0.96 -6.01 -13.45
C ALA A 76 -0.46 -4.85 -14.33
N ARG A 77 -1.15 -4.49 -15.41
CA ARG A 77 -0.73 -3.42 -16.32
C ARG A 77 -1.31 -2.06 -15.92
N HIS A 78 -0.43 -1.06 -15.94
CA HIS A 78 -0.86 0.34 -15.82
C HIS A 78 -1.40 0.82 -17.18
N PRO A 79 -2.58 1.49 -17.22
CA PRO A 79 -3.24 1.82 -18.48
C PRO A 79 -2.46 2.80 -19.37
N GLU A 80 -1.57 3.63 -18.81
CA GLU A 80 -0.90 4.70 -19.53
C GLU A 80 0.64 4.58 -19.55
N ASP A 81 1.24 3.80 -18.64
CA ASP A 81 2.70 3.72 -18.50
C ASP A 81 3.15 2.33 -18.07
N ASP A 82 3.70 1.56 -19.02
CA ASP A 82 4.21 0.20 -18.75
C ASP A 82 5.27 0.14 -17.63
N ARG A 83 5.98 1.23 -17.37
CA ARG A 83 6.98 1.30 -16.28
C ARG A 83 6.36 1.24 -14.89
N LEU A 84 5.06 1.53 -14.79
CA LEU A 84 4.27 1.48 -13.56
C LEU A 84 3.49 0.17 -13.43
N SER A 85 3.68 -0.76 -14.37
CA SER A 85 3.06 -2.08 -14.38
C SER A 85 3.75 -3.03 -13.41
N GLY A 86 3.07 -4.11 -13.05
CA GLY A 86 3.48 -5.10 -12.08
C GLY A 86 2.70 -4.98 -10.77
N ILE A 87 2.43 -6.11 -10.13
CA ILE A 87 1.84 -6.12 -8.78
C ILE A 87 2.95 -5.82 -7.77
N TYR A 88 2.99 -4.58 -7.30
CA TYR A 88 3.99 -4.14 -6.32
C TYR A 88 3.90 -4.91 -5.01
N GLY A 89 2.69 -5.20 -4.57
CA GLY A 89 2.47 -5.94 -3.34
C GLY A 89 1.04 -6.37 -3.13
N THR A 90 0.84 -7.19 -2.10
CA THR A 90 -0.46 -7.62 -1.61
C THR A 90 -0.73 -6.99 -0.25
N VAL A 91 -1.95 -6.50 -0.07
CA VAL A 91 -2.41 -5.90 1.18
C VAL A 91 -3.52 -6.75 1.78
N PHE A 92 -3.25 -7.35 2.92
CA PHE A 92 -4.31 -7.94 3.73
C PHE A 92 -4.89 -6.90 4.68
N TYR A 93 -6.22 -6.93 4.83
CA TYR A 93 -6.90 -6.01 5.72
C TYR A 93 -7.90 -6.72 6.64
N GLU A 94 -8.18 -6.09 7.76
CA GLU A 94 -9.19 -6.48 8.76
C GLU A 94 -10.02 -5.24 9.11
N GLN A 95 -11.36 -5.36 9.05
CA GLN A 95 -12.25 -4.27 9.47
C GLN A 95 -12.29 -4.22 10.99
N VAL A 96 -11.91 -3.07 11.56
CA VAL A 96 -11.89 -2.85 13.02
C VAL A 96 -13.08 -2.00 13.47
N GLY A 97 -13.54 -1.11 12.61
CA GLY A 97 -14.69 -0.24 12.86
C GLY A 97 -15.20 0.38 11.56
N PRO A 98 -16.27 1.18 11.57
CA PRO A 98 -16.88 1.71 10.34
C PRO A 98 -15.91 2.46 9.42
N LEU A 99 -15.03 3.30 9.99
CA LEU A 99 -14.00 4.06 9.27
C LEU A 99 -12.60 3.64 9.72
N HIS A 100 -12.40 2.36 10.07
CA HIS A 100 -11.15 1.90 10.65
C HIS A 100 -10.81 0.49 10.16
N GLN A 101 -9.68 0.35 9.51
CA GLN A 101 -9.10 -0.94 9.11
C GLN A 101 -7.70 -1.10 9.69
N ARG A 102 -7.30 -2.36 9.95
CA ARG A 102 -5.91 -2.74 10.15
C ARG A 102 -5.40 -3.40 8.89
N THR A 103 -4.19 -3.05 8.46
CA THR A 103 -3.62 -3.49 7.18
C THR A 103 -2.19 -3.98 7.35
N VAL A 104 -1.78 -4.87 6.46
CA VAL A 104 -0.39 -5.26 6.27
C VAL A 104 -0.08 -5.35 4.79
N ALA A 105 0.93 -4.62 4.34
CA ALA A 105 1.42 -4.68 2.97
C ALA A 105 2.64 -5.61 2.90
N ILE A 106 2.57 -6.58 2.01
CA ILE A 106 3.62 -7.56 1.71
C ILE A 106 4.10 -7.26 0.30
N PHE A 107 5.39 -6.97 0.13
CA PHE A 107 5.97 -6.56 -1.14
C PHE A 107 7.34 -7.22 -1.37
N ALA A 108 7.91 -7.03 -2.54
CA ALA A 108 9.17 -7.64 -2.96
C ALA A 108 9.24 -9.16 -2.66
N ASP A 109 10.26 -9.63 -1.97
CA ASP A 109 10.43 -11.04 -1.63
C ASP A 109 9.77 -11.47 -0.30
N GLY A 110 8.83 -10.66 0.21
CA GLY A 110 8.09 -10.93 1.46
C GLY A 110 8.42 -9.93 2.56
N GLU A 111 8.94 -8.78 2.18
CA GLU A 111 9.12 -7.65 3.08
C GLU A 111 7.78 -7.10 3.52
N VAL A 112 7.76 -6.60 4.74
CA VAL A 112 6.57 -6.05 5.38
C VAL A 112 6.83 -4.63 5.85
N ASP A 113 5.94 -3.73 5.49
CA ASP A 113 6.02 -2.35 5.94
C ASP A 113 5.58 -2.26 7.41
N ARG A 114 6.27 -1.46 8.20
CA ARG A 114 5.84 -1.11 9.56
C ARG A 114 4.78 -0.02 9.59
N SER A 115 4.59 0.70 8.49
CA SER A 115 3.49 1.66 8.31
C SER A 115 2.32 1.01 7.57
N PRO A 116 1.13 1.65 7.51
CA PRO A 116 0.04 1.20 6.66
C PRO A 116 0.33 1.31 5.16
N THR A 117 1.51 1.76 4.75
CA THR A 117 1.96 1.99 3.36
C THR A 117 1.15 3.09 2.64
N GLY A 118 1.78 4.24 2.37
CA GLY A 118 1.07 5.43 1.87
C GLY A 118 0.35 5.21 0.54
N SER A 119 1.03 4.62 -0.45
CA SER A 119 0.45 4.29 -1.76
C SER A 119 -0.64 3.22 -1.67
N ALA A 120 -0.47 2.19 -0.83
CA ALA A 120 -1.50 1.19 -0.57
C ALA A 120 -2.72 1.81 0.13
N THR A 121 -2.51 2.70 1.10
CA THR A 121 -3.59 3.43 1.79
C THR A 121 -4.37 4.31 0.80
N ALA A 122 -3.69 4.98 -0.13
CA ALA A 122 -4.32 5.76 -1.18
C ALA A 122 -5.13 4.88 -2.16
N ALA A 123 -4.57 3.77 -2.62
CA ALA A 123 -5.27 2.79 -3.44
C ALA A 123 -6.50 2.20 -2.72
N ARG A 124 -6.35 1.87 -1.42
CA ARG A 124 -7.47 1.39 -0.59
C ARG A 124 -8.58 2.42 -0.44
N THR A 125 -8.23 3.72 -0.34
CA THR A 125 -9.22 4.80 -0.29
C THR A 125 -10.08 4.81 -1.55
N ALA A 126 -9.49 4.62 -2.73
CA ALA A 126 -10.24 4.52 -3.98
C ALA A 126 -11.22 3.32 -3.96
N LEU A 127 -10.79 2.16 -3.48
CA LEU A 127 -11.65 0.99 -3.31
C LEU A 127 -12.83 1.26 -2.36
N LEU A 128 -12.57 1.87 -1.20
CA LEU A 128 -13.59 2.13 -0.18
C LEU A 128 -14.63 3.16 -0.62
N ILE A 129 -14.25 4.14 -1.43
CA ILE A 129 -15.18 5.10 -2.01
C ILE A 129 -15.99 4.48 -3.15
N ASP A 130 -15.32 3.72 -4.02
CA ASP A 130 -15.95 3.06 -5.15
C ASP A 130 -17.07 2.09 -4.73
N ASP A 131 -16.89 1.35 -3.62
CA ASP A 131 -17.91 0.44 -3.09
C ASP A 131 -18.88 1.10 -2.09
N GLY A 132 -18.73 2.40 -1.83
CA GLY A 132 -19.58 3.15 -0.90
C GLY A 132 -19.36 2.83 0.58
N SER A 133 -18.26 2.15 0.93
CA SER A 133 -17.90 1.85 2.32
C SER A 133 -17.55 3.10 3.12
N ILE A 134 -17.05 4.14 2.43
CA ILE A 134 -16.82 5.48 2.99
C ILE A 134 -17.36 6.53 2.02
N GLY A 135 -17.78 7.68 2.54
CA GLY A 135 -18.19 8.83 1.72
C GLY A 135 -17.00 9.68 1.26
N ASP A 136 -17.25 10.51 0.24
CA ASP A 136 -16.22 11.38 -0.37
C ASP A 136 -15.57 12.37 0.60
N THR A 137 -16.22 12.66 1.71
CA THR A 137 -15.74 13.61 2.74
C THR A 137 -15.21 12.93 4.00
N ASP A 138 -15.33 11.61 4.06
CA ASP A 138 -14.91 10.85 5.23
C ASP A 138 -13.38 10.78 5.33
N THR A 139 -12.91 10.80 6.57
CA THR A 139 -11.53 10.45 6.90
C THR A 139 -11.54 9.09 7.59
N TRP A 140 -10.85 8.11 7.00
CA TRP A 140 -10.71 6.80 7.58
C TRP A 140 -9.33 6.57 8.17
N ARG A 141 -9.25 5.64 9.10
CA ARG A 141 -8.04 5.26 9.81
C ARG A 141 -7.50 3.93 9.29
N ALA A 142 -6.23 3.90 8.94
CA ALA A 142 -5.47 2.71 8.65
C ALA A 142 -4.45 2.47 9.76
N ASP A 143 -4.53 1.35 10.45
CA ASP A 143 -3.48 0.90 11.35
C ASP A 143 -2.63 -0.17 10.68
N SER A 144 -1.31 -0.13 10.88
CA SER A 144 -0.44 -1.20 10.44
C SER A 144 -0.51 -2.40 11.39
N ILE A 145 0.05 -3.52 10.99
CA ILE A 145 0.16 -4.74 11.80
C ILE A 145 0.91 -4.50 13.13
N VAL A 146 1.79 -3.50 13.20
CA VAL A 146 2.52 -3.09 14.41
C VAL A 146 1.91 -1.88 15.11
N GLY A 147 0.70 -1.44 14.71
CA GLY A 147 -0.07 -0.40 15.39
C GLY A 147 0.33 1.04 15.07
N THR A 148 1.11 1.30 14.02
CA THR A 148 1.29 2.67 13.52
C THR A 148 0.06 3.10 12.71
N THR A 149 -0.26 4.40 12.69
CA THR A 149 -1.52 4.88 12.13
C THR A 149 -1.30 5.89 11.02
N PHE A 150 -2.05 5.72 9.93
CA PHE A 150 -2.34 6.75 8.94
C PHE A 150 -3.81 7.14 8.97
N HIS A 151 -4.10 8.40 8.60
CA HIS A 151 -5.45 8.85 8.27
C HIS A 151 -5.48 9.20 6.79
N ALA A 152 -6.51 8.78 6.08
CA ALA A 152 -6.63 9.07 4.66
C ALA A 152 -8.05 9.52 4.30
N ARG A 153 -8.14 10.36 3.26
CA ARG A 153 -9.39 10.88 2.73
C ARG A 153 -9.25 11.23 1.25
N ALA A 154 -10.37 11.33 0.57
CA ALA A 154 -10.42 11.99 -0.73
C ALA A 154 -10.31 13.51 -0.56
N ILE A 155 -9.66 14.18 -1.50
CA ILE A 155 -9.53 15.64 -1.57
C ILE A 155 -9.97 16.21 -2.93
N GLY A 156 -10.49 15.38 -3.80
CA GLY A 156 -10.96 15.70 -5.13
C GLY A 156 -10.73 14.56 -6.11
N SER A 157 -10.95 14.83 -7.39
CA SER A 157 -10.73 13.88 -8.49
C SER A 157 -10.16 14.57 -9.70
N THR A 158 -9.51 13.80 -10.56
CA THR A 158 -9.04 14.20 -11.89
C THR A 158 -9.52 13.17 -12.91
N PRO A 159 -9.35 13.39 -14.22
CA PRO A 159 -9.64 12.36 -15.22
C PRO A 159 -8.86 11.05 -14.99
N GLU A 160 -7.66 11.14 -14.37
CA GLU A 160 -6.78 10.00 -14.10
C GLU A 160 -7.17 9.25 -12.81
N GLY A 161 -8.04 9.80 -11.96
CA GLY A 161 -8.49 9.13 -10.74
C GLY A 161 -8.76 10.04 -9.54
N LEU A 162 -8.94 9.41 -8.40
CA LEU A 162 -9.22 10.04 -7.11
C LEU A 162 -7.95 10.67 -6.53
N LEU A 163 -7.99 11.94 -6.16
CA LEU A 163 -6.93 12.58 -5.39
C LEU A 163 -7.11 12.27 -3.92
N THR A 164 -6.09 11.67 -3.32
CA THR A 164 -6.09 11.29 -1.91
C THR A 164 -5.08 12.10 -1.12
N GLU A 165 -5.40 12.38 0.14
CA GLU A 165 -4.48 12.89 1.15
C GLU A 165 -4.25 11.80 2.19
N VAL A 166 -2.98 11.53 2.49
CA VAL A 166 -2.58 10.60 3.55
C VAL A 166 -1.79 11.37 4.59
N GLN A 167 -2.18 11.22 5.85
CA GLN A 167 -1.58 11.88 7.00
C GLN A 167 -0.97 10.86 7.96
N GLY A 168 0.26 11.10 8.39
CA GLY A 168 0.96 10.25 9.34
C GLY A 168 2.02 11.00 10.13
N THR A 169 2.81 10.25 10.89
CA THR A 169 3.93 10.77 11.68
C THR A 169 5.20 10.02 11.32
N ALA A 170 6.35 10.68 11.53
CA ALA A 170 7.66 10.05 11.36
C ALA A 170 8.62 10.60 12.40
N PHE A 171 9.59 9.76 12.77
CA PHE A 171 10.65 10.11 13.71
C PHE A 171 11.99 10.14 12.99
N ARG A 172 12.87 11.05 13.38
CA ARG A 172 14.24 11.07 12.87
C ARG A 172 14.97 9.84 13.40
N THR A 173 15.42 8.96 12.51
CA THR A 173 16.18 7.76 12.87
C THR A 173 17.69 7.94 12.78
N GLY A 174 18.16 9.02 12.12
CA GLY A 174 19.59 9.25 12.02
C GLY A 174 19.97 10.48 11.17
N ARG A 175 21.26 10.66 11.05
CA ARG A 175 21.88 11.60 10.11
C ARG A 175 23.08 10.88 9.48
N HIS A 176 23.14 10.85 8.14
CA HIS A 176 24.14 10.12 7.39
C HIS A 176 24.88 11.05 6.44
N ARG A 177 26.14 10.72 6.15
CA ARG A 177 26.95 11.37 5.11
C ARG A 177 27.56 10.27 4.25
N PHE A 178 27.21 10.25 2.98
CA PHE A 178 27.72 9.26 2.01
C PHE A 178 28.78 9.91 1.12
N TYR A 179 29.73 9.11 0.69
CA TYR A 179 30.77 9.50 -0.25
C TYR A 179 30.78 8.50 -1.40
N LEU A 180 30.83 9.02 -2.62
CA LEU A 180 31.12 8.23 -3.80
C LEU A 180 32.59 8.47 -4.13
N ASP A 181 33.43 7.43 -3.99
CA ASP A 181 34.82 7.48 -4.43
C ASP A 181 34.86 7.17 -5.95
N PRO A 182 35.34 8.10 -6.78
CA PRO A 182 35.37 7.89 -8.23
C PRO A 182 36.31 6.74 -8.68
N ARG A 183 37.16 6.23 -7.78
CA ARG A 183 38.05 5.09 -8.04
C ARG A 183 37.39 3.74 -7.69
N ASP A 184 36.24 3.75 -7.01
CA ASP A 184 35.51 2.53 -6.71
C ASP A 184 34.77 2.05 -7.97
N PRO A 185 35.17 0.93 -8.57
CA PRO A 185 34.54 0.41 -9.78
C PRO A 185 33.08 -0.03 -9.56
N LEU A 186 32.66 -0.20 -8.30
CA LEU A 186 31.30 -0.60 -7.92
C LEU A 186 30.50 0.55 -7.29
N GLY A 187 31.07 1.76 -7.21
CA GLY A 187 30.50 2.90 -6.49
C GLY A 187 29.11 3.33 -7.00
N THR A 188 28.78 3.03 -8.28
CA THR A 188 27.45 3.28 -8.86
C THR A 188 26.52 2.07 -8.78
N GLY A 189 26.94 0.99 -8.11
CA GLY A 189 26.21 -0.25 -8.00
C GLY A 189 26.52 -1.27 -9.10
N PHE A 190 25.94 -2.44 -8.98
CA PHE A 190 26.07 -3.52 -9.94
C PHE A 190 24.81 -4.39 -9.96
N VAL A 191 24.61 -5.12 -11.04
CA VAL A 191 23.50 -6.07 -11.21
C VAL A 191 24.09 -7.42 -11.58
N LEU A 192 23.68 -8.48 -10.88
CA LEU A 192 24.09 -9.88 -11.12
C LEU A 192 23.00 -10.71 -11.82
N ARG A 193 21.97 -10.07 -12.37
CA ARG A 193 20.83 -10.72 -13.04
C ARG A 193 20.91 -10.50 -14.55
#